data_aa787e8fed6d593562b698ac2babbfb4
#
_entry.id   aa787e8fed6d593562b698ac2babbfb4
#
_cell.length_a   1.000
_cell.length_b   1.000
_cell.length_c   1.000
_cell.angle_alpha   90.00
_cell.angle_beta   90.00
_cell.angle_gamma   90.00
#
_symmetry.space_group_name_H-M   'P 1'
#
loop_
_entity.id
_entity.type
_entity.pdbx_description
1 polymer ?
#
loop_
_entity_poly.entity_id
_entity_poly.type
_entity_poly.pdbx_seq_one_letter_code
_entity_poly.pdbx_strand_id
1 'polypeptide(L)'
;MKIHQIYTYNDLRNFTYVLELGDQDAIVLDPWDADEVNDFLANHKLSLKAVINTHEHWDHTRGNEALVAAHQCEVWAHQNGEGKIPGMTRALTAGEAIDLAPDLVMTVMDTPGHTFAHLCFLITTAGEPSAVFTGDTLFNAGVGNCHNGGSPEALYQTIQAQFHTLSDGVVVYPGHDYLENNLRFTLHLEPSNAVASQWLDRIAGNDPGQTQVVTTIGDERSINAFFRLGSEEIRQNLALDQANDEMTFLALRKRRNDW
;
A
#
# COMPACT_ATOMS: atom_id res chain seq x y z
N MET A 1 -3.85 -14.69 12.20
CA MET A 1 -2.73 -14.00 11.48
C MET A 1 -2.27 -12.83 12.32
N LYS A 2 -0.97 -12.56 12.31
CA LYS A 2 -0.39 -11.36 12.89
C LYS A 2 0.40 -10.63 11.79
N ILE A 3 0.18 -9.32 11.68
CA ILE A 3 0.86 -8.48 10.70
C ILE A 3 1.96 -7.71 11.44
N HIS A 4 3.19 -7.88 10.98
CA HIS A 4 4.33 -7.12 11.47
C HIS A 4 4.78 -6.17 10.37
N GLN A 5 4.94 -4.90 10.72
CA GLN A 5 5.45 -3.86 9.84
C GLN A 5 6.91 -3.59 10.22
N ILE A 6 7.81 -3.75 9.28
CA ILE A 6 9.22 -3.40 9.41
C ILE A 6 9.42 -2.08 8.66
N TYR A 7 9.83 -1.04 9.38
CA TYR A 7 10.21 0.24 8.79
C TYR A 7 11.71 0.23 8.51
N THR A 8 12.08 0.41 7.26
CA THR A 8 13.44 0.11 6.79
C THR A 8 14.44 1.26 6.97
N TYR A 9 14.04 2.43 7.49
CA TYR A 9 14.86 3.63 7.71
C TYR A 9 15.68 4.10 6.49
N ASN A 10 15.29 3.66 5.27
CA ASN A 10 15.91 4.13 4.04
C ASN A 10 15.33 5.50 3.60
N ASP A 11 15.97 6.13 2.61
CA ASP A 11 15.56 7.45 2.11
C ASP A 11 14.16 7.45 1.47
N LEU A 12 13.69 6.30 0.96
CA LEU A 12 12.36 6.13 0.39
C LEU A 12 11.30 5.80 1.44
N ARG A 13 11.71 5.49 2.70
CA ARG A 13 10.81 5.22 3.83
C ARG A 13 9.91 4.01 3.60
N ASN A 14 10.46 2.93 3.02
CA ASN A 14 9.72 1.71 2.73
C ASN A 14 9.24 0.98 3.99
N PHE A 15 8.11 0.32 3.85
CA PHE A 15 7.65 -0.73 4.73
C PHE A 15 7.83 -2.11 4.08
N THR A 16 8.40 -3.05 4.81
CA THR A 16 8.31 -4.48 4.53
C THR A 16 7.33 -5.09 5.52
N TYR A 17 6.48 -6.00 5.06
CA TYR A 17 5.53 -6.66 5.96
C TYR A 17 5.83 -8.15 6.10
N VAL A 18 5.73 -8.65 7.33
CA VAL A 18 5.77 -10.09 7.63
C VAL A 18 4.39 -10.51 8.13
N LEU A 19 3.74 -11.40 7.39
CA LEU A 19 2.49 -12.02 7.78
C LEU A 19 2.82 -13.33 8.49
N GLU A 20 2.70 -13.33 9.81
CA GLU A 20 2.81 -14.53 10.64
C GLU A 20 1.49 -15.30 10.54
N LEU A 21 1.55 -16.47 9.91
CA LEU A 21 0.45 -17.40 9.77
C LEU A 21 0.44 -18.40 10.96
N GLY A 22 -0.40 -19.38 10.94
CA GLY A 22 -0.30 -20.49 11.90
C GLY A 22 0.96 -21.34 11.70
N ASP A 23 1.28 -22.20 12.67
CA ASP A 23 2.34 -23.21 12.58
C ASP A 23 3.76 -22.69 12.31
N GLN A 24 4.05 -21.46 12.74
CA GLN A 24 5.34 -20.76 12.53
C GLN A 24 5.65 -20.41 11.07
N ASP A 25 4.67 -20.47 10.19
CA ASP A 25 4.81 -20.09 8.79
C ASP A 25 4.65 -18.59 8.61
N ALA A 26 5.39 -18.02 7.67
CA ALA A 26 5.32 -16.60 7.33
C ALA A 26 5.36 -16.36 5.82
N ILE A 27 4.74 -15.26 5.43
CA ILE A 27 4.85 -14.65 4.10
C ILE A 27 5.42 -13.25 4.28
N VAL A 28 6.29 -12.84 3.38
CA VAL A 28 6.89 -11.50 3.37
C VAL A 28 6.39 -10.72 2.16
N LEU A 29 5.93 -9.48 2.37
CA LEU A 29 5.57 -8.57 1.28
C LEU A 29 6.63 -7.48 1.14
N ASP A 30 7.01 -7.22 -0.10
CA ASP A 30 7.90 -6.14 -0.54
C ASP A 30 9.20 -6.02 0.31
N PRO A 31 10.06 -7.04 0.31
CA PRO A 31 11.29 -7.04 1.10
C PRO A 31 12.30 -6.04 0.55
N TRP A 32 12.57 -4.95 1.30
CA TRP A 32 13.66 -4.03 1.01
C TRP A 32 15.02 -4.63 1.34
N ASP A 33 15.15 -5.19 2.54
CA ASP A 33 16.42 -5.73 3.04
C ASP A 33 16.25 -7.16 3.53
N ALA A 34 17.00 -8.07 2.91
CA ALA A 34 16.92 -9.50 3.26
C ALA A 34 17.50 -9.82 4.63
N ASP A 35 18.52 -9.07 5.09
CA ASP A 35 19.14 -9.32 6.40
C ASP A 35 18.18 -8.90 7.51
N GLU A 36 17.49 -7.76 7.39
CA GLU A 36 16.43 -7.35 8.34
C GLU A 36 15.31 -8.39 8.42
N VAL A 37 14.89 -8.92 7.28
CA VAL A 37 13.85 -9.97 7.22
C VAL A 37 14.37 -11.26 7.87
N ASN A 38 15.58 -11.69 7.56
CA ASN A 38 16.20 -12.90 8.13
C ASN A 38 16.31 -12.81 9.66
N ASP A 39 16.78 -11.67 10.16
CA ASP A 39 16.88 -11.41 11.60
C ASP A 39 15.50 -11.44 12.27
N PHE A 40 14.48 -10.83 11.62
CA PHE A 40 13.12 -10.86 12.11
C PHE A 40 12.58 -12.30 12.19
N LEU A 41 12.71 -13.07 11.11
CA LEU A 41 12.25 -14.47 11.03
C LEU A 41 12.94 -15.35 12.09
N ALA A 42 14.26 -15.21 12.25
CA ALA A 42 15.02 -15.95 13.24
C ALA A 42 14.59 -15.61 14.68
N ASN A 43 14.44 -14.33 15.00
CA ASN A 43 14.02 -13.86 16.33
C ASN A 43 12.61 -14.34 16.71
N HIS A 44 11.72 -14.49 15.73
CA HIS A 44 10.33 -14.95 15.91
C HIS A 44 10.16 -16.46 15.65
N LYS A 45 11.24 -17.16 15.25
CA LYS A 45 11.23 -18.60 14.89
C LYS A 45 10.22 -18.92 13.78
N LEU A 46 10.18 -18.06 12.77
CA LEU A 46 9.27 -18.19 11.63
C LEU A 46 9.99 -18.82 10.43
N SER A 47 9.23 -19.60 9.64
CA SER A 47 9.67 -20.24 8.41
C SER A 47 9.07 -19.48 7.21
N LEU A 48 9.89 -18.91 6.35
CA LEU A 48 9.44 -18.19 5.16
C LEU A 48 8.90 -19.17 4.10
N LYS A 49 7.66 -19.01 3.69
CA LYS A 49 7.00 -19.81 2.65
C LYS A 49 7.03 -19.13 1.28
N ALA A 50 6.77 -17.84 1.25
CA ALA A 50 6.79 -17.07 0.02
C ALA A 50 7.17 -15.61 0.27
N VAL A 51 7.74 -14.99 -0.73
CA VAL A 51 7.82 -13.54 -0.89
C VAL A 51 6.69 -13.13 -1.85
N ILE A 52 6.00 -12.05 -1.55
CA ILE A 52 4.99 -11.46 -2.44
C ILE A 52 5.42 -10.04 -2.77
N ASN A 53 5.37 -9.66 -4.06
CA ASN A 53 5.62 -8.28 -4.45
C ASN A 53 4.35 -7.62 -4.96
N THR A 54 4.11 -6.39 -4.51
CA THR A 54 3.02 -5.56 -5.02
C THR A 54 3.27 -5.13 -6.45
N HIS A 55 4.51 -4.77 -6.79
CA HIS A 55 4.89 -4.35 -8.13
C HIS A 55 6.40 -4.48 -8.39
N GLU A 56 6.83 -4.12 -9.60
CA GLU A 56 8.18 -4.38 -10.11
C GLU A 56 9.26 -3.37 -9.72
N HIS A 57 8.95 -2.31 -8.97
CA HIS A 57 9.99 -1.35 -8.58
C HIS A 57 11.05 -1.98 -7.68
N TRP A 58 12.28 -1.56 -7.88
CA TRP A 58 13.47 -2.18 -7.27
C TRP A 58 13.46 -2.13 -5.74
N ASP A 59 12.86 -1.10 -5.19
CA ASP A 59 12.77 -0.89 -3.74
C ASP A 59 11.71 -1.76 -3.04
N HIS A 60 10.87 -2.47 -3.80
CA HIS A 60 9.94 -3.50 -3.32
C HIS A 60 10.44 -4.92 -3.58
N THR A 61 11.47 -5.09 -4.42
CA THR A 61 11.93 -6.41 -4.88
C THR A 61 13.38 -6.70 -4.52
N ARG A 62 14.10 -5.76 -3.93
CA ARG A 62 15.54 -5.80 -3.67
C ARG A 62 15.97 -7.01 -2.82
N GLY A 63 15.16 -7.41 -1.84
CA GLY A 63 15.44 -8.54 -0.97
C GLY A 63 15.16 -9.92 -1.56
N ASN A 64 14.44 -10.00 -2.70
CA ASN A 64 13.91 -11.26 -3.22
C ASN A 64 14.97 -12.35 -3.41
N GLU A 65 16.02 -12.08 -4.21
CA GLU A 65 17.02 -13.10 -4.57
C GLU A 65 17.74 -13.64 -3.34
N ALA A 66 18.09 -12.78 -2.38
CA ALA A 66 18.75 -13.19 -1.16
C ALA A 66 17.84 -14.05 -0.27
N LEU A 67 16.55 -13.71 -0.15
CA LEU A 67 15.57 -14.51 0.58
C LEU A 67 15.30 -15.85 -0.09
N VAL A 68 15.19 -15.88 -1.43
CA VAL A 68 15.07 -17.14 -2.18
C VAL A 68 16.29 -18.04 -1.96
N ALA A 69 17.51 -17.48 -1.99
CA ALA A 69 18.73 -18.23 -1.75
C ALA A 69 18.80 -18.80 -0.32
N ALA A 70 18.34 -18.05 0.68
CA ALA A 70 18.37 -18.46 2.09
C ALA A 70 17.27 -19.48 2.44
N HIS A 71 16.06 -19.32 1.90
CA HIS A 71 14.87 -20.05 2.34
C HIS A 71 14.30 -21.01 1.30
N GLN A 72 14.76 -20.95 0.04
CA GLN A 72 14.21 -21.73 -1.08
C GLN A 72 12.68 -21.50 -1.25
N CYS A 73 12.20 -20.29 -0.92
CA CYS A 73 10.81 -19.89 -0.99
C CYS A 73 10.41 -19.47 -2.42
N GLU A 74 9.12 -19.47 -2.69
CA GLU A 74 8.56 -18.93 -3.94
C GLU A 74 8.54 -17.40 -3.89
N VAL A 75 8.49 -16.77 -5.10
CA VAL A 75 8.21 -15.33 -5.28
C VAL A 75 6.95 -15.19 -6.12
N TRP A 76 5.92 -14.57 -5.54
CA TRP A 76 4.62 -14.38 -6.15
C TRP A 76 4.44 -12.90 -6.54
N ALA A 77 4.01 -12.65 -7.75
CA ALA A 77 3.79 -11.30 -8.23
C ALA A 77 2.82 -11.26 -9.41
N HIS A 78 2.48 -10.05 -9.86
CA HIS A 78 1.61 -9.84 -11.02
C HIS A 78 2.11 -10.60 -12.25
N GLN A 79 1.22 -11.24 -13.01
CA GLN A 79 1.57 -11.99 -14.23
C GLN A 79 2.42 -11.20 -15.24
N ASN A 80 2.22 -9.87 -15.33
CA ASN A 80 3.00 -8.98 -16.21
C ASN A 80 4.33 -8.53 -15.57
N GLY A 81 4.68 -9.02 -14.38
CA GLY A 81 5.96 -8.82 -13.71
C GLY A 81 7.05 -9.82 -14.14
N GLU A 82 6.70 -10.82 -14.96
CA GLU A 82 7.67 -11.79 -15.47
C GLU A 82 8.84 -11.12 -16.19
N GLY A 83 10.05 -11.48 -15.80
CA GLY A 83 11.30 -10.88 -16.32
C GLY A 83 11.65 -9.52 -15.75
N LYS A 84 10.79 -8.92 -14.91
CA LYS A 84 11.05 -7.65 -14.22
C LYS A 84 11.25 -7.84 -12.71
N ILE A 85 10.55 -8.80 -12.11
CA ILE A 85 10.62 -9.09 -10.68
C ILE A 85 11.62 -10.20 -10.43
N PRO A 86 12.72 -9.96 -9.68
CA PRO A 86 13.76 -10.95 -9.42
C PRO A 86 13.20 -12.18 -8.70
N GLY A 87 13.57 -13.37 -9.17
CA GLY A 87 13.20 -14.63 -8.54
C GLY A 87 11.73 -15.04 -8.67
N MET A 88 10.92 -14.35 -9.46
CA MET A 88 9.50 -14.65 -9.63
C MET A 88 9.29 -16.09 -10.11
N THR A 89 8.47 -16.86 -9.37
CA THR A 89 8.13 -18.25 -9.65
C THR A 89 6.63 -18.50 -9.84
N ARG A 90 5.77 -17.60 -9.32
CA ARG A 90 4.31 -17.72 -9.41
C ARG A 90 3.68 -16.42 -9.89
N ALA A 91 2.97 -16.51 -11.01
CA ALA A 91 2.15 -15.44 -11.53
C ALA A 91 0.79 -15.40 -10.81
N LEU A 92 0.42 -14.22 -10.30
CA LEU A 92 -0.87 -13.95 -9.69
C LEU A 92 -1.76 -13.18 -10.67
N THR A 93 -3.07 -13.43 -10.58
CA THR A 93 -4.08 -12.81 -11.43
C THR A 93 -5.21 -12.18 -10.59
N ALA A 94 -5.88 -11.20 -11.19
CA ALA A 94 -7.02 -10.51 -10.57
C ALA A 94 -8.09 -11.49 -10.06
N GLY A 95 -8.54 -11.29 -8.82
CA GLY A 95 -9.60 -12.09 -8.19
C GLY A 95 -9.15 -13.46 -7.68
N GLU A 96 -7.88 -13.83 -7.85
CA GLU A 96 -7.34 -15.05 -7.27
C GLU A 96 -7.47 -15.02 -5.74
N ALA A 97 -8.07 -16.06 -5.16
CA ALA A 97 -8.18 -16.24 -3.72
C ALA A 97 -7.15 -17.27 -3.25
N ILE A 98 -6.34 -16.89 -2.27
CA ILE A 98 -5.28 -17.71 -1.70
C ILE A 98 -5.62 -18.00 -0.24
N ASP A 99 -5.87 -19.25 0.07
CA ASP A 99 -6.11 -19.70 1.45
C ASP A 99 -4.78 -19.66 2.22
N LEU A 100 -4.67 -18.77 3.19
CA LEU A 100 -3.46 -18.62 4.04
C LEU A 100 -3.53 -19.48 5.30
N ALA A 101 -4.74 -19.64 5.86
CA ALA A 101 -5.03 -20.44 7.04
C ALA A 101 -6.56 -20.68 7.12
N PRO A 102 -7.08 -21.52 8.02
CA PRO A 102 -8.51 -21.60 8.26
C PRO A 102 -9.11 -20.21 8.54
N ASP A 103 -10.20 -19.87 7.86
CA ASP A 103 -10.89 -18.58 7.97
C ASP A 103 -10.04 -17.34 7.58
N LEU A 104 -8.93 -17.51 6.86
CA LEU A 104 -8.02 -16.45 6.43
C LEU A 104 -7.72 -16.58 4.94
N VAL A 105 -8.25 -15.64 4.16
CA VAL A 105 -8.08 -15.61 2.69
C VAL A 105 -7.42 -14.31 2.27
N MET A 106 -6.46 -14.39 1.36
CA MET A 106 -5.87 -13.25 0.67
C MET A 106 -6.42 -13.22 -0.76
N THR A 107 -7.11 -12.14 -1.10
CA THR A 107 -7.63 -11.93 -2.47
C THR A 107 -6.73 -10.98 -3.22
N VAL A 108 -6.33 -11.38 -4.42
CA VAL A 108 -5.49 -10.58 -5.33
C VAL A 108 -6.35 -9.54 -6.03
N MET A 109 -5.99 -8.27 -5.87
CA MET A 109 -6.61 -7.13 -6.54
C MET A 109 -5.65 -6.62 -7.62
N ASP A 110 -6.05 -6.63 -8.89
CA ASP A 110 -5.30 -5.98 -9.97
C ASP A 110 -5.52 -4.47 -9.90
N THR A 111 -4.47 -3.72 -9.61
CA THR A 111 -4.55 -2.29 -9.27
C THR A 111 -3.62 -1.44 -10.14
N PRO A 112 -3.84 -1.43 -11.48
CA PRO A 112 -3.03 -0.63 -12.38
C PRO A 112 -3.14 0.87 -12.06
N GLY A 113 -2.03 1.59 -12.19
CA GLY A 113 -2.02 3.04 -11.97
C GLY A 113 -0.64 3.57 -11.62
N HIS A 114 -0.09 3.19 -10.48
CA HIS A 114 1.30 3.50 -10.12
C HIS A 114 2.28 2.82 -11.11
N THR A 115 2.08 1.53 -11.33
CA THR A 115 2.57 0.78 -12.50
C THR A 115 1.40 -0.01 -13.10
N PHE A 116 1.59 -0.63 -14.29
CA PHE A 116 0.58 -1.50 -14.88
C PHE A 116 0.67 -2.96 -14.38
N ALA A 117 1.77 -3.33 -13.73
CA ALA A 117 1.93 -4.65 -13.10
C ALA A 117 1.82 -4.56 -11.57
N HIS A 118 0.84 -3.80 -11.07
CA HIS A 118 0.63 -3.57 -9.65
C HIS A 118 -0.51 -4.41 -9.10
N LEU A 119 -0.28 -5.04 -7.94
CA LEU A 119 -1.27 -5.76 -7.16
C LEU A 119 -1.43 -5.16 -5.77
N CYS A 120 -2.66 -5.16 -5.28
CA CYS A 120 -2.97 -5.04 -3.86
C CYS A 120 -3.51 -6.37 -3.33
N PHE A 121 -3.44 -6.57 -2.01
CA PHE A 121 -3.84 -7.84 -1.39
C PHE A 121 -4.84 -7.59 -0.28
N LEU A 122 -6.10 -7.95 -0.52
CA LEU A 122 -7.18 -7.84 0.45
C LEU A 122 -7.20 -9.08 1.35
N ILE A 123 -7.10 -8.88 2.64
CA ILE A 123 -7.21 -9.92 3.65
C ILE A 123 -8.64 -10.00 4.16
N THR A 124 -9.20 -11.17 4.07
CA THR A 124 -10.51 -11.52 4.63
C THR A 124 -10.32 -12.48 5.80
N THR A 125 -10.86 -12.11 6.95
CA THR A 125 -10.80 -12.91 8.18
C THR A 125 -12.21 -13.27 8.61
N ALA A 126 -12.49 -14.55 8.80
CA ALA A 126 -13.81 -15.05 9.15
C ALA A 126 -14.94 -14.57 8.20
N GLY A 127 -14.63 -14.46 6.90
CA GLY A 127 -15.56 -14.02 5.87
C GLY A 127 -15.70 -12.50 5.68
N GLU A 128 -15.04 -11.68 6.53
CA GLU A 128 -15.13 -10.22 6.47
C GLU A 128 -13.79 -9.59 6.07
N PRO A 129 -13.76 -8.61 5.12
CA PRO A 129 -12.58 -7.84 4.80
C PRO A 129 -12.03 -7.12 6.04
N SER A 130 -10.74 -7.31 6.34
CA SER A 130 -10.11 -6.79 7.56
C SER A 130 -8.90 -5.89 7.32
N ALA A 131 -8.12 -6.16 6.28
CA ALA A 131 -6.92 -5.40 5.95
C ALA A 131 -6.65 -5.43 4.45
N VAL A 132 -5.91 -4.44 3.94
CA VAL A 132 -5.44 -4.40 2.55
C VAL A 132 -3.99 -3.91 2.50
N PHE A 133 -3.13 -4.68 1.84
CA PHE A 133 -1.77 -4.26 1.49
C PHE A 133 -1.82 -3.58 0.14
N THR A 134 -1.42 -2.33 0.09
CA THR A 134 -1.71 -1.45 -1.03
C THR A 134 -0.49 -1.03 -1.84
N GLY A 135 0.72 -1.45 -1.41
CA GLY A 135 1.94 -1.01 -2.08
C GLY A 135 1.92 0.48 -2.36
N ASP A 136 2.16 0.83 -3.61
CA ASP A 136 2.21 2.21 -4.07
C ASP A 136 0.94 2.69 -4.80
N THR A 137 -0.15 1.93 -4.73
CA THR A 137 -1.45 2.40 -5.23
C THR A 137 -2.08 3.40 -4.27
N LEU A 138 -2.24 3.02 -3.00
CA LEU A 138 -2.84 3.85 -1.94
C LEU A 138 -1.86 3.96 -0.77
N PHE A 139 -1.46 5.19 -0.43
CA PHE A 139 -0.75 5.49 0.81
C PHE A 139 -1.71 5.99 1.88
N ASN A 140 -1.26 5.99 3.13
CA ASN A 140 -2.03 6.68 4.16
C ASN A 140 -2.12 8.18 3.81
N ALA A 141 -3.36 8.69 3.72
CA ALA A 141 -3.73 10.03 3.30
C ALA A 141 -3.27 10.47 1.89
N GLY A 142 -2.93 9.53 1.00
CA GLY A 142 -2.44 9.87 -0.34
C GLY A 142 -2.50 8.70 -1.32
N VAL A 143 -2.01 8.91 -2.54
CA VAL A 143 -1.88 7.87 -3.58
C VAL A 143 -0.51 7.96 -4.25
N GLY A 144 -0.05 6.88 -4.88
CA GLY A 144 1.20 6.79 -5.59
C GLY A 144 1.34 7.77 -6.75
N ASN A 145 2.58 8.04 -7.18
CA ASN A 145 2.84 8.71 -8.45
C ASN A 145 2.74 7.73 -9.62
N CYS A 146 2.79 8.24 -10.85
CA CYS A 146 2.69 7.41 -12.06
C CYS A 146 3.84 7.66 -13.05
N HIS A 147 4.98 8.18 -12.58
CA HIS A 147 6.08 8.60 -13.45
C HIS A 147 6.86 7.45 -14.06
N ASN A 148 6.91 6.31 -13.36
CA ASN A 148 7.75 5.18 -13.74
C ASN A 148 6.93 4.01 -14.28
N GLY A 149 6.19 4.24 -15.36
CA GLY A 149 5.47 3.18 -16.06
C GLY A 149 3.98 3.07 -15.72
N GLY A 150 3.38 4.12 -15.13
CA GLY A 150 1.97 4.16 -14.75
C GLY A 150 1.11 5.14 -15.55
N SER A 151 -0.15 5.30 -15.10
CA SER A 151 -1.13 6.27 -15.64
C SER A 151 -2.00 6.83 -14.52
N PRO A 152 -2.07 8.16 -14.37
CA PRO A 152 -2.98 8.80 -13.42
C PRO A 152 -4.46 8.45 -13.66
N GLU A 153 -4.87 8.28 -14.92
CA GLU A 153 -6.23 7.90 -15.30
C GLU A 153 -6.53 6.46 -14.83
N ALA A 154 -5.59 5.53 -15.05
CA ALA A 154 -5.73 4.16 -14.56
C ALA A 154 -5.77 4.12 -13.03
N LEU A 155 -4.93 4.92 -12.35
CA LEU A 155 -4.93 5.03 -10.89
C LEU A 155 -6.29 5.55 -10.37
N TYR A 156 -6.85 6.57 -11.01
CA TYR A 156 -8.20 7.06 -10.69
C TYR A 156 -9.24 5.94 -10.78
N GLN A 157 -9.27 5.21 -11.90
CA GLN A 157 -10.22 4.10 -12.10
C GLN A 157 -10.03 3.01 -11.04
N THR A 158 -8.81 2.67 -10.71
CA THR A 158 -8.48 1.69 -9.66
C THR A 158 -9.02 2.15 -8.30
N ILE A 159 -8.74 3.39 -7.90
CA ILE A 159 -9.23 3.93 -6.61
C ILE A 159 -10.76 3.92 -6.55
N GLN A 160 -11.43 4.38 -7.61
CA GLN A 160 -12.89 4.41 -7.66
C GLN A 160 -13.53 3.02 -7.64
N ALA A 161 -13.01 2.11 -8.46
CA ALA A 161 -13.62 0.79 -8.62
C ALA A 161 -13.37 -0.15 -7.44
N GLN A 162 -12.21 -0.07 -6.80
CA GLN A 162 -11.79 -1.07 -5.83
C GLN A 162 -11.74 -0.56 -4.38
N PHE A 163 -11.23 0.65 -4.14
CA PHE A 163 -11.07 1.13 -2.76
C PHE A 163 -12.30 1.85 -2.22
N HIS A 164 -13.04 2.59 -3.05
CA HIS A 164 -14.31 3.20 -2.63
C HIS A 164 -15.40 2.18 -2.29
N THR A 165 -15.25 0.93 -2.68
CA THR A 165 -16.21 -0.15 -2.38
C THR A 165 -15.91 -0.90 -1.08
N LEU A 166 -14.70 -0.73 -0.52
CA LEU A 166 -14.30 -1.39 0.73
C LEU A 166 -15.02 -0.76 1.94
N SER A 167 -15.26 -1.58 2.96
CA SER A 167 -15.86 -1.12 4.22
C SER A 167 -14.89 -0.23 5.00
N ASP A 168 -15.45 0.71 5.80
CA ASP A 168 -14.68 1.69 6.56
C ASP A 168 -13.66 1.08 7.53
N GLY A 169 -13.93 -0.13 8.04
CA GLY A 169 -13.08 -0.81 9.01
C GLY A 169 -11.84 -1.50 8.43
N VAL A 170 -11.69 -1.57 7.10
CA VAL A 170 -10.52 -2.22 6.46
C VAL A 170 -9.27 -1.39 6.72
N VAL A 171 -8.26 -2.01 7.35
CA VAL A 171 -6.97 -1.37 7.66
C VAL A 171 -6.09 -1.30 6.43
N VAL A 172 -5.45 -0.15 6.20
CA VAL A 172 -4.60 0.12 5.03
C VAL A 172 -3.13 0.01 5.39
N TYR A 173 -2.40 -0.87 4.70
CA TYR A 173 -0.96 -1.11 4.84
C TYR A 173 -0.22 -0.70 3.54
N PRO A 174 0.34 0.52 3.46
CA PRO A 174 0.99 1.04 2.26
C PRO A 174 2.44 0.58 2.10
N GLY A 175 3.04 0.83 0.92
CA GLY A 175 4.45 0.54 0.65
C GLY A 175 5.43 1.49 1.35
N HIS A 176 5.00 2.72 1.68
CA HIS A 176 5.87 3.75 2.26
C HIS A 176 5.19 4.56 3.36
N ASP A 177 6.01 5.12 4.26
CA ASP A 177 5.58 6.08 5.27
C ASP A 177 5.57 7.52 4.72
N TYR A 178 4.48 7.88 4.08
CA TYR A 178 4.27 9.25 3.58
C TYR A 178 3.13 9.99 4.28
N LEU A 179 2.60 9.44 5.37
CA LEU A 179 1.40 9.96 6.05
C LEU A 179 1.51 11.45 6.40
N GLU A 180 2.60 11.87 7.05
CA GLU A 180 2.76 13.27 7.46
C GLU A 180 2.74 14.21 6.25
N ASN A 181 3.52 13.89 5.20
CA ASN A 181 3.59 14.72 4.00
C ASN A 181 2.26 14.76 3.24
N ASN A 182 1.54 13.63 3.21
CA ASN A 182 0.24 13.54 2.57
C ASN A 182 -0.83 14.34 3.33
N LEU A 183 -0.82 14.30 4.67
CA LEU A 183 -1.72 15.14 5.50
C LEU A 183 -1.46 16.63 5.28
N ARG A 184 -0.19 17.04 5.21
CA ARG A 184 0.19 18.42 4.89
C ARG A 184 -0.29 18.84 3.50
N PHE A 185 -0.22 17.94 2.51
CA PHE A 185 -0.76 18.17 1.18
C PHE A 185 -2.29 18.34 1.21
N THR A 186 -3.00 17.47 1.93
CA THR A 186 -4.45 17.60 2.11
C THR A 186 -4.80 18.95 2.74
N LEU A 187 -4.14 19.33 3.84
CA LEU A 187 -4.39 20.61 4.53
C LEU A 187 -4.00 21.85 3.71
N HIS A 188 -3.06 21.73 2.76
CA HIS A 188 -2.78 22.80 1.80
C HIS A 188 -3.96 23.05 0.85
N LEU A 189 -4.69 22.01 0.48
CA LEU A 189 -5.83 22.07 -0.45
C LEU A 189 -7.18 22.16 0.26
N GLU A 190 -7.26 21.70 1.49
CA GLU A 190 -8.46 21.72 2.33
C GLU A 190 -8.10 22.14 3.77
N PRO A 191 -7.68 23.43 3.98
CA PRO A 191 -7.25 23.92 5.28
C PRO A 191 -8.33 23.83 6.36
N SER A 192 -9.62 23.75 6.00
CA SER A 192 -10.72 23.54 6.94
C SER A 192 -10.87 22.09 7.43
N ASN A 193 -10.09 21.13 6.91
CA ASN A 193 -10.17 19.71 7.28
C ASN A 193 -9.63 19.46 8.70
N ALA A 194 -10.51 19.60 9.69
CA ALA A 194 -10.15 19.42 11.11
C ALA A 194 -9.69 17.98 11.43
N VAL A 195 -10.18 16.97 10.69
CA VAL A 195 -9.78 15.56 10.91
C VAL A 195 -8.34 15.35 10.47
N ALA A 196 -7.95 15.86 9.30
CA ALA A 196 -6.57 15.80 8.82
C ALA A 196 -5.61 16.56 9.77
N SER A 197 -6.04 17.70 10.32
CA SER A 197 -5.26 18.44 11.34
C SER A 197 -5.05 17.62 12.61
N GLN A 198 -6.09 16.97 13.12
CA GLN A 198 -6.00 16.10 14.31
C GLN A 198 -5.08 14.91 14.07
N TRP A 199 -5.12 14.31 12.86
CA TRP A 199 -4.20 13.24 12.49
C TRP A 199 -2.74 13.73 12.47
N LEU A 200 -2.48 14.91 11.92
CA LEU A 200 -1.14 15.49 11.89
C LEU A 200 -0.60 15.73 13.31
N ASP A 201 -1.44 16.26 14.22
CA ASP A 201 -1.08 16.44 15.64
C ASP A 201 -0.81 15.09 16.32
N ARG A 202 -1.61 14.06 16.03
CA ARG A 202 -1.48 12.71 16.60
C ARG A 202 -0.15 12.03 16.23
N ILE A 203 0.34 12.25 15.01
CA ILE A 203 1.57 11.61 14.53
C ILE A 203 2.82 12.46 14.75
N ALA A 204 2.68 13.65 15.30
CA ALA A 204 3.79 14.56 15.54
C ALA A 204 4.89 13.92 16.39
N GLY A 205 6.10 13.82 15.83
CA GLY A 205 7.25 13.20 16.49
C GLY A 205 7.20 11.67 16.58
N ASN A 206 6.26 11.01 15.90
CA ASN A 206 6.23 9.55 15.83
C ASN A 206 7.42 9.00 15.02
N ASP A 207 8.04 7.94 15.53
CA ASP A 207 8.98 7.11 14.80
C ASP A 207 8.24 5.86 14.28
N PRO A 208 8.06 5.70 12.97
CA PRO A 208 7.30 4.59 12.40
C PRO A 208 7.94 3.21 12.67
N GLY A 209 9.23 3.16 12.99
CA GLY A 209 9.90 1.93 13.41
C GLY A 209 9.64 1.55 14.88
N GLN A 210 9.16 2.49 15.69
CA GLN A 210 8.82 2.25 17.10
C GLN A 210 7.32 2.12 17.33
N THR A 211 6.53 2.89 16.60
CA THR A 211 5.07 2.92 16.75
C THR A 211 4.41 2.82 15.39
N GLN A 212 3.78 1.70 15.14
CA GLN A 212 3.00 1.51 13.93
C GLN A 212 1.79 2.45 13.93
N VAL A 213 1.65 3.22 12.88
CA VAL A 213 0.48 4.05 12.60
C VAL A 213 -0.13 3.58 11.29
N VAL A 214 -1.39 3.19 11.35
CA VAL A 214 -2.15 2.75 10.17
C VAL A 214 -3.47 3.52 10.12
N THR A 215 -3.98 3.74 8.92
CA THR A 215 -5.32 4.27 8.67
C THR A 215 -6.27 3.15 8.30
N THR A 216 -7.55 3.44 8.33
CA THR A 216 -8.60 2.61 7.77
C THR A 216 -9.17 3.27 6.51
N ILE A 217 -9.94 2.54 5.71
CA ILE A 217 -10.65 3.13 4.56
C ILE A 217 -11.58 4.27 5.00
N GLY A 218 -12.17 4.18 6.19
CA GLY A 218 -12.97 5.27 6.78
C GLY A 218 -12.14 6.51 7.11
N ASP A 219 -10.91 6.33 7.61
CA ASP A 219 -9.97 7.42 7.79
C ASP A 219 -9.60 8.05 6.44
N GLU A 220 -9.27 7.22 5.41
CA GLU A 220 -8.92 7.71 4.08
C GLU A 220 -10.03 8.59 3.47
N ARG A 221 -11.30 8.21 3.63
CA ARG A 221 -12.43 9.05 3.20
C ARG A 221 -12.47 10.42 3.89
N SER A 222 -11.89 10.52 5.07
CA SER A 222 -11.91 11.74 5.87
C SER A 222 -10.68 12.63 5.66
N ILE A 223 -9.50 12.02 5.40
CA ILE A 223 -8.22 12.73 5.43
C ILE A 223 -7.47 12.74 4.09
N ASN A 224 -7.85 11.89 3.12
CA ASN A 224 -7.14 11.75 1.87
C ASN A 224 -7.79 12.63 0.78
N ALA A 225 -7.07 13.64 0.29
CA ALA A 225 -7.57 14.53 -0.76
C ALA A 225 -8.06 13.77 -2.01
N PHE A 226 -7.46 12.61 -2.34
CA PHE A 226 -7.84 11.79 -3.48
C PHE A 226 -9.12 10.96 -3.26
N PHE A 227 -9.61 10.86 -2.02
CA PHE A 227 -10.93 10.31 -1.67
C PHE A 227 -12.00 11.41 -1.52
N ARG A 228 -11.59 12.67 -1.44
CA ARG A 228 -12.43 13.84 -1.17
C ARG A 228 -12.68 14.72 -2.40
N LEU A 229 -12.79 14.08 -3.56
CA LEU A 229 -12.89 14.75 -4.87
C LEU A 229 -14.11 15.69 -4.99
N GLY A 230 -15.16 15.46 -4.19
CA GLY A 230 -16.35 16.29 -4.10
C GLY A 230 -16.19 17.53 -3.20
N SER A 231 -15.05 17.71 -2.49
CA SER A 231 -14.83 18.88 -1.63
C SER A 231 -14.77 20.17 -2.43
N GLU A 232 -15.67 21.11 -2.13
CA GLU A 232 -15.69 22.43 -2.77
C GLU A 232 -14.39 23.19 -2.54
N GLU A 233 -13.82 23.11 -1.33
CA GLU A 233 -12.59 23.78 -0.96
C GLU A 233 -11.39 23.26 -1.77
N ILE A 234 -11.27 21.92 -1.94
CA ILE A 234 -10.26 21.31 -2.80
C ILE A 234 -10.39 21.80 -4.24
N ARG A 235 -11.62 21.78 -4.80
CA ARG A 235 -11.87 22.23 -6.18
C ARG A 235 -11.55 23.71 -6.36
N GLN A 236 -11.93 24.57 -5.42
CA GLN A 236 -11.62 26.01 -5.45
C GLN A 236 -10.11 26.24 -5.41
N ASN A 237 -9.38 25.56 -4.51
CA ASN A 237 -7.92 25.71 -4.38
C ASN A 237 -7.16 25.12 -5.58
N LEU A 238 -7.79 24.26 -6.39
CA LEU A 238 -7.29 23.79 -7.68
C LEU A 238 -7.75 24.67 -8.86
N ALA A 239 -8.58 25.69 -8.64
CA ALA A 239 -9.26 26.49 -9.68
C ALA A 239 -10.12 25.63 -10.64
N LEU A 240 -10.89 24.70 -10.08
CA LEU A 240 -11.67 23.68 -10.80
C LEU A 240 -13.14 23.61 -10.32
N ASP A 241 -13.81 24.75 -10.13
CA ASP A 241 -15.16 24.83 -9.54
C ASP A 241 -16.22 23.95 -10.21
N GLN A 242 -16.07 23.67 -11.52
CA GLN A 242 -17.02 22.87 -12.31
C GLN A 242 -16.46 21.52 -12.76
N ALA A 243 -15.32 21.07 -12.21
CA ALA A 243 -14.70 19.81 -12.60
C ALA A 243 -15.49 18.60 -12.07
N ASN A 244 -15.48 17.51 -12.83
CA ASN A 244 -15.91 16.21 -12.33
C ASN A 244 -14.81 15.59 -11.45
N ASP A 245 -15.10 14.45 -10.83
CA ASP A 245 -14.17 13.77 -9.91
C ASP A 245 -12.87 13.35 -10.61
N GLU A 246 -12.93 12.84 -11.84
CA GLU A 246 -11.75 12.45 -12.60
C GLU A 246 -10.82 13.65 -12.86
N MET A 247 -11.38 14.77 -13.35
CA MET A 247 -10.61 16.00 -13.56
C MET A 247 -9.97 16.49 -12.26
N THR A 248 -10.69 16.41 -11.14
CA THR A 248 -10.19 16.79 -9.82
C THR A 248 -9.05 15.87 -9.41
N PHE A 249 -9.18 14.55 -9.57
CA PHE A 249 -8.14 13.57 -9.26
C PHE A 249 -6.87 13.82 -10.07
N LEU A 250 -6.99 14.00 -11.38
CA LEU A 250 -5.85 14.26 -12.28
C LEU A 250 -5.13 15.56 -11.91
N ALA A 251 -5.86 16.60 -11.55
CA ALA A 251 -5.28 17.85 -11.09
C ALA A 251 -4.58 17.71 -9.74
N LEU A 252 -5.16 16.96 -8.79
CA LEU A 252 -4.52 16.60 -7.53
C LEU A 252 -3.22 15.85 -7.77
N ARG A 253 -3.21 14.83 -8.65
CA ARG A 253 -2.02 14.04 -8.94
C ARG A 253 -0.91 14.92 -9.56
N LYS A 254 -1.27 15.79 -10.49
CA LYS A 254 -0.33 16.78 -11.05
C LYS A 254 0.22 17.71 -9.97
N ARG A 255 -0.65 18.28 -9.14
CA ARG A 255 -0.25 19.19 -8.06
C ARG A 255 0.67 18.50 -7.04
N ARG A 256 0.39 17.22 -6.71
CA ARG A 256 1.19 16.44 -5.77
C ARG A 256 2.58 16.09 -6.32
N ASN A 257 2.76 16.06 -7.64
CA ASN A 257 4.08 15.83 -8.26
C ASN A 257 5.02 17.03 -8.07
N ASP A 258 4.45 18.24 -7.94
CA ASP A 258 5.18 19.50 -7.78
C ASP A 258 5.30 19.92 -6.29
N TRP A 259 4.80 19.09 -5.37
CA TRP A 259 4.75 19.35 -3.92
C TRP A 259 6.05 18.98 -3.15
#